data_385dee868a6e01ed37c3f2b0d4db0bc8
#
_entry.id   385dee868a6e01ed37c3f2b0d4db0bc8
#
_cell.length_a   1.000
_cell.length_b   1.000
_cell.length_c   1.000
_cell.angle_alpha   90.00
_cell.angle_beta   90.00
_cell.angle_gamma   90.00
#
_symmetry.space_group_name_H-M   'P 1'
#
loop_
_entity.id
_entity.type
_entity.pdbx_description
1 polymer ?
#
loop_
_entity_poly.entity_id
_entity_poly.type
_entity_poly.pdbx_seq_one_letter_code
_entity_poly.pdbx_strand_id
1 'polypeptide(L)'
;MFRDFPLKLPHLFILLHLAEAGLWAVPPVLPKTMPAATLDFKQQATVPNLPRAYISSSPADLKDGLRVGRLALPGSAQAIEALRKADANGQFANLDSLLIWKDGKMVFEMYARRGRVDAPHYAMSITKTLTSMALGRALQLGHLKLSDLDRPVIEFMPAINRKAIQPGVETITLRDVLMMKSGLRFKDRTVEHQLAPRFQGQAFFQKLFENTAPVTQRSKQYKYTGTDPLLVMMVLDQRVPGRVQDFIRKELIDKVVGDPYLWSEHGCGLPKAGAGSSLTSRTLLKLGVTVLQGGKYHDQQLLHPGYAKLILDRDKGEGYFYFFHNRKKRSKSVNFISGIGAGGQYMSAFPELNLVAVATSHNKGQIGKPLEAILNHFIPLFRK
;
A
#
# COMPACT_ATOMS: atom_id res chain seq x y z
N MET A 1 37.06 88.90 -14.40
CA MET A 1 35.89 89.19 -15.21
C MET A 1 35.63 87.95 -16.07
N PHE A 2 34.76 87.10 -15.61
CA PHE A 2 33.88 86.23 -16.36
C PHE A 2 33.22 85.27 -15.39
N ARG A 3 31.88 85.31 -15.41
CA ARG A 3 30.94 84.73 -14.43
C ARG A 3 30.79 83.23 -14.63
N ASP A 4 30.76 82.50 -13.54
CA ASP A 4 30.37 81.09 -13.40
C ASP A 4 28.87 80.91 -13.70
N PHE A 5 28.56 79.85 -14.48
CA PHE A 5 27.24 79.27 -14.61
C PHE A 5 27.30 77.83 -14.19
N PRO A 6 26.55 77.37 -13.20
CA PRO A 6 26.51 75.96 -12.86
C PRO A 6 25.49 75.23 -13.75
N LEU A 7 25.95 74.22 -14.47
CA LEU A 7 25.13 73.23 -15.16
C LEU A 7 24.48 72.27 -14.15
N LYS A 8 23.14 72.37 -14.01
CA LYS A 8 22.34 71.38 -13.32
C LYS A 8 22.22 70.16 -14.18
N LEU A 9 22.80 69.01 -13.79
CA LEU A 9 22.55 67.67 -14.27
C LEU A 9 21.24 67.13 -13.68
N PRO A 10 20.31 66.56 -14.49
CA PRO A 10 19.15 65.89 -13.95
C PRO A 10 19.55 64.52 -13.39
N HIS A 11 19.10 64.23 -12.18
CA HIS A 11 19.21 62.90 -11.57
C HIS A 11 18.43 61.89 -12.40
N LEU A 12 19.18 61.07 -13.16
CA LEU A 12 18.67 59.88 -13.79
C LEU A 12 18.53 58.79 -12.73
N PHE A 13 17.33 58.59 -12.24
CA PHE A 13 16.99 57.41 -11.44
C PHE A 13 17.03 56.18 -12.37
N ILE A 14 18.15 55.49 -12.38
CA ILE A 14 18.22 54.14 -12.95
C ILE A 14 17.52 53.20 -11.95
N LEU A 15 16.26 52.90 -12.23
CA LEU A 15 15.57 51.74 -11.66
C LEU A 15 16.30 50.51 -12.13
N LEU A 16 17.21 49.98 -11.30
CA LEU A 16 17.68 48.60 -11.43
C LEU A 16 16.48 47.66 -11.22
N HIS A 17 15.81 47.28 -12.26
CA HIS A 17 15.02 46.06 -12.29
C HIS A 17 16.04 44.91 -12.11
N LEU A 18 16.21 44.42 -10.91
CA LEU A 18 16.73 43.09 -10.63
C LEU A 18 15.75 42.13 -11.32
N ALA A 19 15.98 41.82 -12.56
CA ALA A 19 15.47 40.64 -13.19
C ALA A 19 16.04 39.47 -12.35
N GLU A 20 15.20 38.93 -11.45
CA GLU A 20 15.43 37.59 -10.96
C GLU A 20 15.48 36.68 -12.19
N ALA A 21 16.68 36.48 -12.71
CA ALA A 21 16.98 35.40 -13.61
C ALA A 21 16.70 34.14 -12.85
N GLY A 22 15.46 33.68 -12.93
CA GLY A 22 15.06 32.36 -12.49
C GLY A 22 16.01 31.41 -13.20
N LEU A 23 16.99 30.91 -12.44
CA LEU A 23 17.75 29.73 -12.85
C LEU A 23 16.72 28.72 -13.31
N TRP A 24 16.66 28.48 -14.61
CA TRP A 24 15.89 27.41 -15.22
C TRP A 24 16.52 26.11 -14.67
N ALA A 25 16.12 25.74 -13.46
CA ALA A 25 16.53 24.47 -12.91
C ALA A 25 16.00 23.41 -13.87
N VAL A 26 16.92 22.70 -14.50
CA VAL A 26 16.60 21.53 -15.31
C VAL A 26 15.61 20.71 -14.50
N PRO A 27 14.40 20.42 -15.04
CA PRO A 27 13.41 19.71 -14.28
C PRO A 27 14.03 18.40 -13.75
N PRO A 28 13.80 18.06 -12.48
CA PRO A 28 14.46 16.90 -11.90
C PRO A 28 14.12 15.65 -12.69
N VAL A 29 15.13 14.90 -13.10
CA VAL A 29 14.95 13.66 -13.86
C VAL A 29 14.37 12.60 -12.93
N LEU A 30 13.28 11.98 -13.37
CA LEU A 30 12.62 10.92 -12.63
C LEU A 30 13.57 9.71 -12.44
N PRO A 31 13.87 9.30 -11.20
CA PRO A 31 14.86 8.27 -10.96
C PRO A 31 14.36 6.88 -11.37
N LYS A 32 15.08 6.23 -12.28
CA LYS A 32 14.84 4.88 -12.76
C LYS A 32 15.93 3.94 -12.29
N THR A 33 15.62 2.67 -12.23
CA THR A 33 16.60 1.60 -12.03
C THR A 33 17.33 1.34 -13.34
N MET A 34 18.63 1.09 -13.26
CA MET A 34 19.44 0.78 -14.44
C MET A 34 20.11 -0.59 -14.27
N PRO A 35 19.81 -1.57 -15.12
CA PRO A 35 18.73 -1.60 -16.11
C PRO A 35 17.36 -1.70 -15.43
N ALA A 36 16.31 -1.22 -16.10
CA ALA A 36 14.95 -1.42 -15.66
C ALA A 36 14.63 -2.92 -15.70
N ALA A 37 14.61 -3.56 -14.55
CA ALA A 37 14.40 -4.99 -14.41
C ALA A 37 13.55 -5.25 -13.17
N THR A 38 12.90 -6.39 -13.14
CA THR A 38 12.32 -6.95 -11.93
C THR A 38 13.45 -7.24 -10.93
N LEU A 39 13.52 -6.46 -9.87
CA LEU A 39 14.50 -6.69 -8.80
C LEU A 39 13.95 -7.77 -7.86
N ASP A 40 14.71 -8.83 -7.61
CA ASP A 40 14.39 -9.77 -6.55
C ASP A 40 14.53 -9.12 -5.16
N PHE A 41 14.10 -9.82 -4.10
CA PHE A 41 14.13 -9.26 -2.75
C PHE A 41 15.54 -8.93 -2.23
N LYS A 42 16.58 -9.63 -2.71
CA LYS A 42 17.98 -9.33 -2.36
C LYS A 42 18.45 -8.09 -3.10
N GLN A 43 18.15 -8.00 -4.38
CA GLN A 43 18.52 -6.85 -5.23
C GLN A 43 17.84 -5.56 -4.74
N GLN A 44 16.57 -5.63 -4.29
CA GLN A 44 15.88 -4.48 -3.68
C GLN A 44 16.63 -3.94 -2.45
N ALA A 45 17.22 -4.84 -1.66
CA ALA A 45 17.97 -4.45 -0.47
C ALA A 45 19.32 -3.78 -0.80
N THR A 46 19.83 -3.96 -2.02
CA THR A 46 21.12 -3.43 -2.48
C THR A 46 21.01 -2.26 -3.46
N VAL A 47 19.78 -1.79 -3.76
CA VAL A 47 19.59 -0.58 -4.57
C VAL A 47 20.32 0.59 -3.90
N PRO A 48 21.25 1.26 -4.61
CA PRO A 48 22.01 2.35 -4.03
C PRO A 48 21.13 3.55 -3.71
N ASN A 49 21.51 4.30 -2.68
CA ASN A 49 20.82 5.54 -2.37
C ASN A 49 20.97 6.56 -3.50
N LEU A 50 19.89 7.28 -3.79
CA LEU A 50 19.96 8.45 -4.66
C LEU A 50 20.86 9.51 -4.03
N PRO A 51 21.74 10.15 -4.81
CA PRO A 51 22.57 11.25 -4.31
C PRO A 51 21.73 12.46 -3.92
N ARG A 52 20.56 12.62 -4.55
CA ARG A 52 19.59 13.68 -4.27
C ARG A 52 18.17 13.15 -4.44
N ALA A 53 17.27 13.53 -3.54
CA ALA A 53 15.87 13.21 -3.67
C ALA A 53 15.24 13.89 -4.90
N TYR A 54 14.44 13.13 -5.64
CA TYR A 54 13.50 13.66 -6.62
C TYR A 54 12.23 14.09 -5.89
N ILE A 55 11.82 15.35 -6.04
CA ILE A 55 10.59 15.87 -5.43
C ILE A 55 9.87 16.70 -6.48
N SER A 56 8.63 16.36 -6.78
CA SER A 56 7.81 17.06 -7.79
C SER A 56 6.40 17.32 -7.30
N SER A 57 5.98 18.59 -7.39
CA SER A 57 4.58 19.02 -7.27
C SER A 57 3.82 18.94 -8.58
N SER A 58 4.46 18.47 -9.64
CA SER A 58 3.89 18.18 -10.96
C SER A 58 4.43 16.85 -11.43
N PRO A 59 3.85 15.72 -10.97
CA PRO A 59 4.31 14.39 -11.31
C PRO A 59 4.42 14.15 -12.82
N ALA A 60 5.36 13.30 -13.22
CA ALA A 60 5.53 12.95 -14.63
C ALA A 60 4.34 12.08 -15.12
N ASP A 61 3.82 12.40 -16.30
CA ASP A 61 2.83 11.57 -17.00
C ASP A 61 3.53 10.43 -17.73
N LEU A 62 3.53 9.26 -17.15
CA LEU A 62 4.15 8.06 -17.72
C LEU A 62 3.21 7.24 -18.59
N LYS A 63 1.98 7.68 -18.80
CA LYS A 63 0.93 6.91 -19.51
C LYS A 63 0.65 5.53 -18.88
N ASP A 64 0.88 5.43 -17.57
CA ASP A 64 0.77 4.20 -16.80
C ASP A 64 -0.61 4.03 -16.13
N GLY A 65 -1.63 4.76 -16.61
CA GLY A 65 -2.98 4.76 -16.07
C GLY A 65 -3.21 5.74 -14.91
N LEU A 66 -2.19 6.46 -14.42
CA LEU A 66 -2.37 7.56 -13.48
C LEU A 66 -2.55 8.89 -14.23
N ARG A 67 -3.70 9.51 -14.05
CA ARG A 67 -3.84 10.93 -14.43
C ARG A 67 -2.98 11.77 -13.49
N VAL A 68 -2.25 12.73 -14.04
CA VAL A 68 -1.39 13.62 -13.26
C VAL A 68 -1.96 15.03 -13.18
N GLY A 69 -1.61 15.74 -12.11
CA GLY A 69 -2.01 17.11 -11.87
C GLY A 69 -0.88 17.87 -11.18
N ARG A 70 -1.21 19.03 -10.64
CA ARG A 70 -0.26 19.89 -9.92
C ARG A 70 -0.74 20.13 -8.49
N LEU A 71 0.15 20.01 -7.53
CA LEU A 71 -0.08 20.47 -6.16
C LEU A 71 0.20 21.98 -6.09
N ALA A 72 -0.85 22.78 -6.22
CA ALA A 72 -0.77 24.24 -6.29
C ALA A 72 -1.71 24.91 -5.27
N LEU A 73 -1.89 24.30 -4.09
CA LEU A 73 -2.66 24.86 -3.00
C LEU A 73 -1.84 25.92 -2.24
N PRO A 74 -2.49 26.89 -1.60
CA PRO A 74 -1.82 27.80 -0.67
C PRO A 74 -1.01 27.01 0.37
N GLY A 75 0.24 27.38 0.59
CA GLY A 75 1.14 26.67 1.51
C GLY A 75 1.85 25.42 0.93
N SER A 76 1.56 25.02 -0.33
CA SER A 76 2.19 23.82 -0.90
C SER A 76 3.71 23.94 -1.01
N ALA A 77 4.23 25.09 -1.44
CA ALA A 77 5.67 25.32 -1.55
C ALA A 77 6.36 25.21 -0.17
N GLN A 78 5.77 25.81 0.85
CA GLN A 78 6.27 25.76 2.22
C GLN A 78 6.23 24.34 2.79
N ALA A 79 5.15 23.58 2.54
CA ALA A 79 5.03 22.20 2.99
C ALA A 79 6.07 21.28 2.32
N ILE A 80 6.31 21.45 1.03
CA ILE A 80 7.33 20.70 0.28
C ILE A 80 8.73 21.03 0.78
N GLU A 81 9.03 22.32 1.03
CA GLU A 81 10.32 22.73 1.57
C GLU A 81 10.52 22.20 2.99
N ALA A 82 9.48 22.24 3.82
CA ALA A 82 9.51 21.66 5.17
C ALA A 82 9.75 20.15 5.14
N LEU A 83 9.05 19.43 4.22
CA LEU A 83 9.28 18.00 3.98
C LEU A 83 10.74 17.74 3.58
N ARG A 84 11.29 18.52 2.63
CA ARG A 84 12.65 18.36 2.13
C ARG A 84 13.69 18.56 3.24
N LYS A 85 13.51 19.57 4.08
CA LYS A 85 14.38 19.83 5.24
C LYS A 85 14.28 18.71 6.28
N ALA A 86 13.06 18.29 6.59
CA ALA A 86 12.82 17.21 7.55
C ALA A 86 13.43 15.88 7.08
N ASP A 87 13.31 15.56 5.79
CA ASP A 87 13.92 14.35 5.21
C ASP A 87 15.46 14.44 5.22
N ALA A 88 16.04 15.59 4.85
CA ALA A 88 17.49 15.82 4.89
C ALA A 88 18.05 15.67 6.31
N ASN A 89 17.30 16.09 7.33
CA ASN A 89 17.64 15.95 8.75
C ASN A 89 17.35 14.55 9.31
N GLY A 90 16.96 13.58 8.50
CA GLY A 90 16.70 12.20 8.92
C GLY A 90 15.40 12.01 9.73
N GLN A 91 14.50 13.03 9.78
CA GLN A 91 13.26 12.95 10.55
C GLN A 91 12.37 11.78 10.13
N PHE A 92 12.36 11.41 8.85
CA PHE A 92 11.57 10.31 8.31
C PHE A 92 12.39 9.03 8.15
N ALA A 93 13.59 9.00 8.75
CA ALA A 93 14.55 7.89 8.68
C ALA A 93 14.85 7.51 7.21
N ASN A 94 14.53 6.26 6.81
CA ASN A 94 14.81 5.77 5.46
C ASN A 94 13.55 5.80 4.58
N LEU A 95 12.91 6.95 4.44
CA LEU A 95 11.80 7.16 3.49
C LEU A 95 12.33 7.04 2.06
N ASP A 96 11.76 6.12 1.26
CA ASP A 96 12.18 5.86 -0.11
C ASP A 96 11.27 6.53 -1.13
N SER A 97 9.95 6.55 -0.88
CA SER A 97 9.02 7.26 -1.74
C SER A 97 7.84 7.85 -0.96
N LEU A 98 7.25 8.90 -1.51
CA LEU A 98 6.00 9.49 -1.04
C LEU A 98 5.20 10.01 -2.24
N LEU A 99 4.00 9.47 -2.44
CA LEU A 99 3.10 9.84 -3.53
C LEU A 99 1.75 10.25 -2.97
N ILE A 100 1.15 11.30 -3.56
CA ILE A 100 -0.19 11.79 -3.19
C ILE A 100 -1.08 11.84 -4.44
N TRP A 101 -2.22 11.17 -4.35
CA TRP A 101 -3.32 11.28 -5.29
C TRP A 101 -4.47 12.05 -4.63
N LYS A 102 -5.09 12.97 -5.38
CA LYS A 102 -6.17 13.83 -4.91
C LYS A 102 -7.15 14.10 -6.04
N ASP A 103 -8.45 13.86 -5.79
CA ASP A 103 -9.54 14.21 -6.71
C ASP A 103 -9.28 13.79 -8.17
N GLY A 104 -8.91 12.53 -8.40
CA GLY A 104 -8.73 11.97 -9.73
C GLY A 104 -7.32 12.09 -10.32
N LYS A 105 -6.37 12.75 -9.65
CA LYS A 105 -5.03 13.00 -10.18
C LYS A 105 -3.94 12.76 -9.14
N MET A 106 -2.82 12.19 -9.55
CA MET A 106 -1.59 12.20 -8.75
C MET A 106 -1.01 13.62 -8.81
N VAL A 107 -0.86 14.27 -7.65
CA VAL A 107 -0.48 15.70 -7.54
C VAL A 107 0.89 15.91 -6.92
N PHE A 108 1.46 14.87 -6.32
CA PHE A 108 2.78 14.93 -5.71
C PHE A 108 3.50 13.59 -5.85
N GLU A 109 4.79 13.65 -6.11
CA GLU A 109 5.63 12.47 -6.28
C GLU A 109 7.04 12.76 -5.77
N MET A 110 7.55 11.87 -4.88
CA MET A 110 8.89 11.95 -4.32
C MET A 110 9.53 10.57 -4.33
N TYR A 111 10.82 10.54 -4.69
CA TYR A 111 11.71 9.39 -4.51
C TYR A 111 13.00 9.87 -3.85
N ALA A 112 13.42 9.13 -2.83
CA ALA A 112 14.67 9.37 -2.11
C ALA A 112 15.36 8.02 -1.87
N ARG A 113 16.60 8.04 -1.45
CA ARG A 113 17.37 6.84 -1.08
C ARG A 113 17.21 5.71 -2.10
N ARG A 114 16.59 4.58 -1.72
CA ARG A 114 16.38 3.42 -2.60
C ARG A 114 15.19 3.57 -3.54
N GLY A 115 14.38 4.61 -3.36
CA GLY A 115 13.17 4.83 -4.15
C GLY A 115 13.45 5.06 -5.62
N ARG A 116 12.75 4.32 -6.49
CA ARG A 116 12.76 4.46 -7.96
C ARG A 116 11.34 4.31 -8.48
N VAL A 117 11.05 4.94 -9.59
CA VAL A 117 9.71 4.89 -10.20
C VAL A 117 9.37 3.49 -10.70
N ASP A 118 10.37 2.76 -11.19
CA ASP A 118 10.26 1.47 -11.86
C ASP A 118 10.78 0.29 -11.01
N ALA A 119 11.25 0.54 -9.80
CA ALA A 119 11.70 -0.53 -8.91
C ALA A 119 10.55 -1.00 -8.00
N PRO A 120 10.22 -2.30 -8.00
CA PRO A 120 9.30 -2.84 -7.01
C PRO A 120 9.94 -2.74 -5.62
N HIS A 121 9.15 -2.28 -4.66
CA HIS A 121 9.54 -2.16 -3.26
C HIS A 121 8.83 -3.23 -2.43
N TYR A 122 9.54 -3.84 -1.49
CA TYR A 122 8.98 -4.90 -0.65
C TYR A 122 7.85 -4.36 0.22
N ALA A 123 6.63 -4.77 -0.10
CA ALA A 123 5.41 -4.24 0.51
C ALA A 123 5.15 -4.76 1.93
N MET A 124 5.92 -5.75 2.39
CA MET A 124 5.74 -6.35 3.71
C MET A 124 4.28 -6.76 3.95
N SER A 125 3.70 -6.41 5.09
CA SER A 125 2.32 -6.79 5.44
C SER A 125 1.22 -6.10 4.64
N ILE A 126 1.52 -5.14 3.75
CA ILE A 126 0.56 -4.70 2.73
C ILE A 126 0.14 -5.89 1.84
N THR A 127 0.97 -6.93 1.72
CA THR A 127 0.62 -8.19 1.05
C THR A 127 -0.72 -8.75 1.54
N LYS A 128 -1.04 -8.65 2.84
CA LYS A 128 -2.34 -9.08 3.39
C LYS A 128 -3.50 -8.28 2.79
N THR A 129 -3.31 -6.97 2.69
CA THR A 129 -4.26 -6.06 2.04
C THR A 129 -4.50 -6.45 0.59
N LEU A 130 -3.42 -6.80 -0.14
CA LEU A 130 -3.52 -7.25 -1.53
C LEU A 130 -4.20 -8.62 -1.65
N THR A 131 -3.99 -9.53 -0.67
CA THR A 131 -4.71 -10.80 -0.59
C THR A 131 -6.21 -10.56 -0.42
N SER A 132 -6.60 -9.61 0.44
CA SER A 132 -8.01 -9.19 0.59
C SER A 132 -8.56 -8.60 -0.71
N MET A 133 -7.78 -7.78 -1.43
CA MET A 133 -8.20 -7.22 -2.71
C MET A 133 -8.38 -8.31 -3.78
N ALA A 134 -7.51 -9.33 -3.81
CA ALA A 134 -7.67 -10.47 -4.70
C ALA A 134 -8.99 -11.23 -4.43
N LEU A 135 -9.38 -11.38 -3.15
CA LEU A 135 -10.68 -11.92 -2.80
C LEU A 135 -11.83 -11.01 -3.29
N GLY A 136 -11.70 -9.70 -3.12
CA GLY A 136 -12.66 -8.72 -3.65
C GLY A 136 -12.81 -8.81 -5.18
N ARG A 137 -11.73 -9.12 -5.89
CA ARG A 137 -11.76 -9.38 -7.34
C ARG A 137 -12.44 -10.70 -7.68
N ALA A 138 -12.15 -11.78 -6.96
CA ALA A 138 -12.82 -13.07 -7.15
C ALA A 138 -14.33 -12.98 -6.93
N LEU A 139 -14.76 -12.19 -5.93
CA LEU A 139 -16.17 -11.86 -5.71
C LEU A 139 -16.77 -11.07 -6.88
N GLN A 140 -16.04 -10.09 -7.44
CA GLN A 140 -16.48 -9.29 -8.58
C GLN A 140 -16.68 -10.15 -9.83
N LEU A 141 -15.83 -11.16 -10.04
CA LEU A 141 -15.92 -12.07 -11.17
C LEU A 141 -16.89 -13.24 -10.97
N GLY A 142 -17.55 -13.33 -9.81
CA GLY A 142 -18.52 -14.38 -9.51
C GLY A 142 -17.90 -15.74 -9.15
N HIS A 143 -16.58 -15.83 -8.93
CA HIS A 143 -15.94 -17.07 -8.44
C HIS A 143 -16.30 -17.37 -7.00
N LEU A 144 -16.71 -16.35 -6.25
CA LEU A 144 -17.26 -16.38 -4.91
C LEU A 144 -18.47 -15.42 -4.85
N LYS A 145 -19.37 -15.65 -3.89
CA LYS A 145 -20.48 -14.77 -3.57
C LYS A 145 -20.21 -14.03 -2.26
N LEU A 146 -20.81 -12.86 -2.06
CA LEU A 146 -20.64 -12.09 -0.82
C LEU A 146 -21.12 -12.89 0.42
N SER A 147 -22.15 -13.73 0.26
CA SER A 147 -22.62 -14.66 1.29
C SER A 147 -21.59 -15.73 1.68
N ASP A 148 -20.62 -16.03 0.82
CA ASP A 148 -19.56 -16.99 1.12
C ASP A 148 -18.61 -16.50 2.23
N LEU A 149 -18.65 -15.20 2.55
CA LEU A 149 -17.87 -14.66 3.68
C LEU A 149 -18.26 -15.31 5.01
N ASP A 150 -19.51 -15.74 5.15
CA ASP A 150 -20.04 -16.32 6.38
C ASP A 150 -20.01 -17.86 6.38
N ARG A 151 -19.50 -18.46 5.31
CA ARG A 151 -19.33 -19.91 5.21
C ARG A 151 -18.02 -20.38 5.84
N PRO A 152 -18.01 -21.57 6.46
CA PRO A 152 -16.79 -22.21 6.96
C PRO A 152 -15.72 -22.39 5.87
N VAL A 153 -14.46 -22.03 6.18
CA VAL A 153 -13.37 -22.13 5.21
C VAL A 153 -13.13 -23.57 4.73
N ILE A 154 -13.40 -24.56 5.57
CA ILE A 154 -13.25 -25.98 5.20
C ILE A 154 -14.23 -26.43 4.11
N GLU A 155 -15.34 -25.72 3.88
CA GLU A 155 -16.27 -26.00 2.80
C GLU A 155 -15.69 -25.71 1.41
N PHE A 156 -14.65 -24.88 1.35
CA PHE A 156 -13.88 -24.60 0.14
C PHE A 156 -12.71 -25.57 -0.06
N MET A 157 -12.47 -26.50 0.87
CA MET A 157 -11.35 -27.43 0.86
C MET A 157 -11.86 -28.87 0.88
N PRO A 158 -12.30 -29.44 -0.26
CA PRO A 158 -12.93 -30.75 -0.31
C PRO A 158 -12.01 -31.92 0.09
N ALA A 159 -10.69 -31.74 0.06
CA ALA A 159 -9.75 -32.78 0.44
C ALA A 159 -9.49 -32.85 1.97
N ILE A 160 -10.07 -31.96 2.76
CA ILE A 160 -9.91 -31.97 4.22
C ILE A 160 -10.69 -33.16 4.84
N ASN A 161 -9.99 -34.00 5.54
CA ASN A 161 -10.59 -35.05 6.37
C ASN A 161 -11.15 -34.43 7.66
N ARG A 162 -12.45 -34.19 7.66
CA ARG A 162 -13.17 -33.52 8.78
C ARG A 162 -13.14 -34.32 10.09
N LYS A 163 -12.88 -35.64 10.03
CA LYS A 163 -12.78 -36.48 11.23
C LYS A 163 -11.44 -36.34 11.96
N ALA A 164 -10.43 -35.82 11.28
CA ALA A 164 -9.07 -35.70 11.82
C ALA A 164 -8.72 -34.27 12.28
N ILE A 165 -9.59 -33.28 12.06
CA ILE A 165 -9.34 -31.90 12.52
C ILE A 165 -9.73 -31.70 13.97
N GLN A 166 -9.13 -30.70 14.62
CA GLN A 166 -9.48 -30.34 16.00
C GLN A 166 -10.90 -29.76 16.08
N PRO A 167 -11.63 -30.03 17.19
CA PRO A 167 -12.98 -29.51 17.38
C PRO A 167 -13.04 -27.99 17.22
N GLY A 168 -14.12 -27.51 16.55
CA GLY A 168 -14.37 -26.09 16.30
C GLY A 168 -13.69 -25.51 15.06
N VAL A 169 -12.72 -26.20 14.46
CA VAL A 169 -12.09 -25.76 13.18
C VAL A 169 -13.14 -25.64 12.09
N GLU A 170 -14.13 -26.54 12.09
CA GLU A 170 -15.26 -26.55 11.13
C GLU A 170 -16.16 -25.31 11.22
N THR A 171 -16.01 -24.51 12.29
CA THR A 171 -16.80 -23.28 12.50
C THR A 171 -16.10 -22.01 12.02
N ILE A 172 -14.83 -22.11 11.57
CA ILE A 172 -14.05 -20.94 11.14
C ILE A 172 -14.59 -20.44 9.80
N THR A 173 -15.17 -19.26 9.79
CA THR A 173 -15.70 -18.66 8.56
C THR A 173 -14.62 -17.89 7.78
N LEU A 174 -14.88 -17.64 6.49
CA LEU A 174 -14.02 -16.78 5.68
C LEU A 174 -13.96 -15.34 6.25
N ARG A 175 -15.05 -14.86 6.86
CA ARG A 175 -15.09 -13.58 7.59
C ARG A 175 -14.17 -13.62 8.81
N ASP A 176 -14.17 -14.70 9.59
CA ASP A 176 -13.30 -14.83 10.76
C ASP A 176 -11.83 -14.67 10.37
N VAL A 177 -11.38 -15.31 9.29
CA VAL A 177 -9.99 -15.20 8.85
C VAL A 177 -9.66 -13.83 8.29
N LEU A 178 -10.57 -13.17 7.56
CA LEU A 178 -10.41 -11.79 7.10
C LEU A 178 -10.30 -10.80 8.26
N MET A 179 -10.91 -11.12 9.39
CA MET A 179 -10.88 -10.31 10.62
C MET A 179 -9.72 -10.68 11.56
N MET A 180 -8.84 -11.59 11.17
CA MET A 180 -7.79 -12.13 12.05
C MET A 180 -8.34 -12.78 13.34
N LYS A 181 -9.44 -13.52 13.20
CA LYS A 181 -10.19 -14.14 14.30
C LYS A 181 -10.45 -15.63 14.08
N SER A 182 -9.60 -16.32 13.29
CA SER A 182 -9.77 -17.76 13.05
C SER A 182 -9.82 -18.60 14.33
N GLY A 183 -9.19 -18.12 15.38
CA GLY A 183 -9.10 -18.86 16.64
C GLY A 183 -8.02 -19.94 16.64
N LEU A 184 -7.30 -20.13 15.54
CA LEU A 184 -6.19 -21.09 15.47
C LEU A 184 -5.08 -20.72 16.46
N ARG A 185 -4.63 -21.70 17.25
CA ARG A 185 -3.59 -21.53 18.27
C ARG A 185 -2.66 -22.74 18.25
N PHE A 186 -1.41 -22.51 17.96
CA PHE A 186 -0.38 -23.55 17.94
C PHE A 186 0.48 -23.45 19.19
N LYS A 187 0.83 -24.59 19.79
CA LYS A 187 1.77 -24.67 20.93
C LYS A 187 3.15 -24.23 20.49
N ASP A 188 3.60 -24.73 19.33
CA ASP A 188 4.85 -24.35 18.71
C ASP A 188 4.59 -23.29 17.63
N ARG A 189 5.22 -22.13 17.74
CA ARG A 189 5.13 -21.04 16.77
C ARG A 189 5.80 -21.36 15.43
N THR A 190 6.63 -22.40 15.37
CA THR A 190 7.34 -22.85 14.18
C THR A 190 6.57 -23.88 13.38
N VAL A 191 5.41 -24.37 13.87
CA VAL A 191 4.64 -25.45 13.25
C VAL A 191 4.37 -25.20 11.75
N GLU A 192 4.01 -23.98 11.40
CA GLU A 192 3.76 -23.59 10.00
C GLU A 192 5.02 -23.80 9.12
N HIS A 193 6.17 -23.37 9.61
CA HIS A 193 7.45 -23.52 8.90
C HIS A 193 7.92 -24.98 8.84
N GLN A 194 7.59 -25.78 9.84
CA GLN A 194 7.94 -27.21 9.86
C GLN A 194 7.07 -28.01 8.88
N LEU A 195 5.80 -27.64 8.75
CA LEU A 195 4.84 -28.35 7.89
C LEU A 195 4.95 -27.94 6.42
N ALA A 196 5.18 -26.64 6.13
CA ALA A 196 5.17 -26.11 4.78
C ALA A 196 6.09 -26.85 3.77
N PRO A 197 7.33 -27.23 4.09
CA PRO A 197 8.16 -27.99 3.14
C PRO A 197 7.69 -29.43 2.88
N ARG A 198 6.85 -29.99 3.76
CA ARG A 198 6.43 -31.39 3.73
C ARG A 198 5.06 -31.58 3.10
N PHE A 199 4.21 -30.57 3.19
CA PHE A 199 2.82 -30.66 2.78
C PHE A 199 2.46 -29.46 1.88
N GLN A 200 1.75 -29.73 0.80
CA GLN A 200 1.34 -28.74 -0.19
C GLN A 200 -0.17 -28.54 -0.19
N GLY A 201 -0.63 -27.35 -0.57
CA GLY A 201 -2.05 -27.06 -0.75
C GLY A 201 -2.90 -27.47 0.44
N GLN A 202 -4.02 -28.16 0.19
CA GLN A 202 -4.94 -28.59 1.25
C GLN A 202 -4.33 -29.55 2.26
N ALA A 203 -3.34 -30.38 1.88
CA ALA A 203 -2.66 -31.28 2.81
C ALA A 203 -1.88 -30.50 3.89
N PHE A 204 -1.33 -29.35 3.57
CA PHE A 204 -0.71 -28.45 4.55
C PHE A 204 -1.75 -27.95 5.56
N PHE A 205 -2.91 -27.50 5.11
CA PHE A 205 -3.98 -27.03 5.99
C PHE A 205 -4.58 -28.16 6.82
N GLN A 206 -4.68 -29.38 6.25
CA GLN A 206 -5.06 -30.56 7.04
C GLN A 206 -4.16 -30.70 8.27
N LYS A 207 -2.85 -30.62 8.06
CA LYS A 207 -1.88 -30.72 9.17
C LYS A 207 -1.95 -29.55 10.16
N LEU A 208 -2.20 -28.34 9.69
CA LEU A 208 -2.44 -27.20 10.56
C LEU A 208 -3.67 -27.43 11.45
N PHE A 209 -4.78 -27.91 10.85
CA PHE A 209 -6.02 -28.17 11.57
C PHE A 209 -5.96 -29.34 12.55
N GLU A 210 -5.08 -30.30 12.30
CA GLU A 210 -4.77 -31.40 13.24
C GLU A 210 -3.93 -30.92 14.43
N ASN A 211 -3.05 -29.93 14.23
CA ASN A 211 -2.07 -29.48 15.21
C ASN A 211 -2.46 -28.21 15.98
N THR A 212 -3.61 -27.61 15.68
CA THR A 212 -4.11 -26.47 16.47
C THR A 212 -4.73 -26.92 17.78
N ALA A 213 -4.84 -26.02 18.76
CA ALA A 213 -5.73 -26.23 19.90
C ALA A 213 -7.20 -26.20 19.41
N PRO A 214 -8.15 -26.81 20.14
CA PRO A 214 -9.58 -26.68 19.84
C PRO A 214 -10.00 -25.22 19.69
N VAL A 215 -10.79 -24.95 18.65
CA VAL A 215 -11.30 -23.60 18.36
C VAL A 215 -12.61 -23.39 19.11
N THR A 216 -12.68 -22.30 19.86
CA THR A 216 -13.86 -21.94 20.68
C THR A 216 -14.20 -20.47 20.42
N GLN A 217 -15.38 -20.00 20.82
CA GLN A 217 -15.72 -18.58 20.77
C GLN A 217 -14.69 -17.71 21.52
N ARG A 218 -14.15 -18.20 22.63
CA ARG A 218 -13.10 -17.50 23.38
C ARG A 218 -11.79 -17.40 22.59
N SER A 219 -11.44 -18.39 21.76
CA SER A 219 -10.23 -18.34 20.92
C SER A 219 -10.39 -17.46 19.69
N LYS A 220 -11.61 -17.22 19.19
CA LYS A 220 -11.95 -16.36 18.05
C LYS A 220 -11.80 -14.86 18.37
N GLN A 221 -10.77 -14.48 19.13
CA GLN A 221 -10.41 -13.10 19.37
C GLN A 221 -9.35 -12.65 18.36
N TYR A 222 -9.31 -11.34 18.09
CA TYR A 222 -8.32 -10.77 17.21
C TYR A 222 -6.90 -11.18 17.63
N LYS A 223 -6.18 -11.78 16.68
CA LYS A 223 -4.77 -12.10 16.82
C LYS A 223 -4.08 -11.95 15.47
N TYR A 224 -3.14 -11.02 15.37
CA TYR A 224 -2.38 -10.82 14.15
C TYR A 224 -1.52 -12.05 13.82
N THR A 225 -1.79 -12.70 12.67
CA THR A 225 -1.11 -13.92 12.21
C THR A 225 -0.79 -13.87 10.73
N GLY A 226 0.09 -14.77 10.25
CA GLY A 226 0.31 -15.05 8.84
C GLY A 226 -0.63 -16.14 8.30
N THR A 227 -1.12 -17.01 9.19
CA THR A 227 -1.95 -18.16 8.85
C THR A 227 -3.32 -17.75 8.29
N ASP A 228 -3.96 -16.74 8.88
CA ASP A 228 -5.29 -16.28 8.44
C ASP A 228 -5.29 -15.79 6.98
N PRO A 229 -4.37 -14.90 6.53
CA PRO A 229 -4.29 -14.56 5.11
C PRO A 229 -3.98 -15.75 4.21
N LEU A 230 -3.19 -16.71 4.70
CA LEU A 230 -2.87 -17.91 3.92
C LEU A 230 -4.10 -18.82 3.74
N LEU A 231 -5.02 -18.87 4.72
CA LEU A 231 -6.33 -19.50 4.57
C LEU A 231 -7.18 -18.82 3.48
N VAL A 232 -7.19 -17.48 3.44
CA VAL A 232 -7.86 -16.74 2.35
C VAL A 232 -7.23 -17.10 1.00
N MET A 233 -5.91 -17.19 0.93
CA MET A 233 -5.22 -17.57 -0.30
C MET A 233 -5.58 -19.00 -0.76
N MET A 234 -5.74 -19.94 0.20
CA MET A 234 -6.20 -21.30 -0.09
C MET A 234 -7.64 -21.32 -0.64
N VAL A 235 -8.53 -20.54 -0.05
CA VAL A 235 -9.91 -20.41 -0.55
C VAL A 235 -9.90 -19.86 -1.99
N LEU A 236 -9.10 -18.83 -2.25
CA LEU A 236 -8.92 -18.30 -3.61
C LEU A 236 -8.44 -19.37 -4.59
N ASP A 237 -7.38 -20.11 -4.23
CA ASP A 237 -6.81 -21.16 -5.06
C ASP A 237 -7.83 -22.23 -5.44
N GLN A 238 -8.76 -22.55 -4.55
CA GLN A 238 -9.82 -23.53 -4.81
C GLN A 238 -11.00 -22.98 -5.61
N ARG A 239 -11.10 -21.66 -5.79
CA ARG A 239 -12.29 -21.04 -6.40
C ARG A 239 -12.01 -20.32 -7.70
N VAL A 240 -10.80 -19.82 -7.91
CA VAL A 240 -10.43 -19.14 -9.15
C VAL A 240 -9.96 -20.12 -10.21
N PRO A 241 -10.10 -19.82 -11.51
CA PRO A 241 -9.61 -20.68 -12.57
C PRO A 241 -8.07 -20.66 -12.62
N GLY A 242 -7.47 -21.84 -12.74
CA GLY A 242 -6.02 -22.02 -12.84
C GLY A 242 -5.30 -21.75 -11.53
N ARG A 243 -4.06 -21.30 -11.60
CA ARG A 243 -3.25 -20.99 -10.41
C ARG A 243 -3.65 -19.64 -9.85
N VAL A 244 -3.80 -19.55 -8.54
CA VAL A 244 -4.15 -18.28 -7.86
C VAL A 244 -3.13 -17.18 -8.12
N GLN A 245 -1.86 -17.49 -8.31
CA GLN A 245 -0.82 -16.53 -8.66
C GLN A 245 -1.07 -15.89 -10.03
N ASP A 246 -1.46 -16.66 -11.01
CA ASP A 246 -1.80 -16.17 -12.35
C ASP A 246 -3.08 -15.33 -12.33
N PHE A 247 -4.05 -15.74 -11.51
CA PHE A 247 -5.26 -14.95 -11.26
C PHE A 247 -4.92 -13.56 -10.65
N ILE A 248 -4.11 -13.51 -9.60
CA ILE A 248 -3.69 -12.24 -8.99
C ILE A 248 -3.01 -11.35 -10.02
N ARG A 249 -2.10 -11.92 -10.81
CA ARG A 249 -1.42 -11.17 -11.88
C ARG A 249 -2.43 -10.59 -12.87
N LYS A 250 -3.16 -11.45 -13.57
CA LYS A 250 -4.08 -11.08 -14.66
C LYS A 250 -5.23 -10.20 -14.21
N GLU A 251 -5.83 -10.54 -13.06
CA GLU A 251 -7.12 -9.99 -12.66
C GLU A 251 -7.00 -8.86 -11.62
N LEU A 252 -5.83 -8.66 -11.02
CA LEU A 252 -5.63 -7.53 -10.09
C LEU A 252 -4.49 -6.62 -10.55
N ILE A 253 -3.28 -7.13 -10.74
CA ILE A 253 -2.09 -6.30 -10.98
C ILE A 253 -2.09 -5.72 -12.40
N ASP A 254 -2.30 -6.55 -13.43
CA ASP A 254 -2.33 -6.10 -14.83
C ASP A 254 -3.48 -5.11 -15.08
N LYS A 255 -4.60 -5.23 -14.35
CA LYS A 255 -5.76 -4.32 -14.47
C LYS A 255 -5.45 -2.88 -14.06
N VAL A 256 -4.44 -2.67 -13.25
CA VAL A 256 -3.99 -1.32 -12.85
C VAL A 256 -2.64 -0.96 -13.48
N VAL A 257 -2.21 -1.68 -14.52
CA VAL A 257 -0.88 -1.47 -15.15
C VAL A 257 0.21 -1.51 -14.07
N GLY A 258 0.30 -2.63 -13.35
CA GLY A 258 1.05 -2.77 -12.12
C GLY A 258 2.44 -3.40 -12.28
N ASP A 259 3.04 -3.37 -13.47
CA ASP A 259 4.41 -3.88 -13.68
C ASP A 259 5.47 -2.80 -13.40
N PRO A 260 6.67 -3.18 -12.95
CA PRO A 260 7.06 -4.52 -12.50
C PRO A 260 6.57 -4.84 -11.09
N TYR A 261 6.36 -6.14 -10.81
CA TYR A 261 6.03 -6.63 -9.48
C TYR A 261 6.67 -8.00 -9.21
N LEU A 262 6.78 -8.35 -7.92
CA LEU A 262 7.18 -9.69 -7.48
C LEU A 262 6.20 -10.18 -6.42
N TRP A 263 6.01 -11.50 -6.39
CA TRP A 263 5.27 -12.15 -5.32
C TRP A 263 5.88 -13.51 -5.04
N SER A 264 6.48 -13.69 -3.88
CA SER A 264 7.15 -14.93 -3.52
C SER A 264 6.15 -16.02 -3.12
N GLU A 265 6.54 -17.26 -3.35
CA GLU A 265 5.79 -18.44 -2.97
C GLU A 265 6.04 -18.83 -1.51
N HIS A 266 5.01 -19.31 -0.85
CA HIS A 266 5.08 -19.96 0.46
C HIS A 266 5.49 -21.44 0.28
N GLY A 267 6.13 -22.02 1.30
CA GLY A 267 6.56 -23.41 1.24
C GLY A 267 5.45 -24.44 1.01
N CYS A 268 4.17 -24.08 1.17
CA CYS A 268 3.03 -24.94 0.84
C CYS A 268 2.52 -24.81 -0.62
N GLY A 269 3.27 -24.12 -1.51
CA GLY A 269 2.93 -23.99 -2.93
C GLY A 269 1.96 -22.87 -3.27
N LEU A 270 1.52 -22.07 -2.30
CA LEU A 270 0.68 -20.89 -2.52
C LEU A 270 1.50 -19.59 -2.52
N PRO A 271 1.02 -18.51 -3.16
CA PRO A 271 1.61 -17.19 -2.92
C PRO A 271 1.63 -16.84 -1.44
N LYS A 272 2.72 -16.25 -0.95
CA LYS A 272 2.78 -15.74 0.43
C LYS A 272 1.70 -14.69 0.64
N ALA A 273 0.74 -14.96 1.51
CA ALA A 273 -0.41 -14.10 1.73
C ALA A 273 -0.19 -13.04 2.82
N GLY A 274 0.76 -13.26 3.70
CA GLY A 274 1.03 -12.41 4.86
C GLY A 274 2.09 -11.33 4.64
N ALA A 275 3.11 -11.66 3.86
CA ALA A 275 4.21 -10.81 3.43
C ALA A 275 4.91 -11.53 2.28
N GLY A 276 5.34 -10.84 1.24
CA GLY A 276 6.01 -11.51 0.12
C GLY A 276 5.76 -10.85 -1.23
N SER A 277 4.95 -9.81 -1.29
CA SER A 277 4.78 -9.01 -2.50
C SER A 277 5.75 -7.83 -2.53
N SER A 278 6.15 -7.43 -3.74
CA SER A 278 6.84 -6.19 -4.03
C SER A 278 6.19 -5.52 -5.22
N LEU A 279 5.88 -4.22 -5.08
CA LEU A 279 5.23 -3.43 -6.10
C LEU A 279 5.88 -2.05 -6.17
N THR A 280 5.73 -1.39 -7.31
CA THR A 280 6.13 0.02 -7.41
C THR A 280 5.20 0.90 -6.56
N SER A 281 5.68 2.04 -6.13
CA SER A 281 4.87 2.99 -5.36
C SER A 281 3.66 3.48 -6.14
N ARG A 282 3.78 3.62 -7.47
CA ARG A 282 2.67 3.98 -8.35
C ARG A 282 1.61 2.87 -8.42
N THR A 283 2.02 1.60 -8.46
CA THR A 283 1.07 0.47 -8.40
C THR A 283 0.32 0.44 -7.08
N LEU A 284 1.02 0.63 -5.95
CA LEU A 284 0.37 0.74 -4.65
C LEU A 284 -0.63 1.91 -4.61
N LEU A 285 -0.28 3.05 -5.23
CA LEU A 285 -1.18 4.21 -5.31
C LEU A 285 -2.46 3.87 -6.08
N LYS A 286 -2.36 3.21 -7.24
CA LYS A 286 -3.49 2.78 -8.07
C LYS A 286 -4.42 1.84 -7.31
N LEU A 287 -3.84 0.88 -6.59
CA LEU A 287 -4.61 -0.06 -5.76
C LEU A 287 -5.28 0.65 -4.57
N GLY A 288 -4.61 1.62 -3.94
CA GLY A 288 -5.21 2.48 -2.92
C GLY A 288 -6.38 3.31 -3.46
N VAL A 289 -6.24 3.86 -4.67
CA VAL A 289 -7.32 4.58 -5.39
C VAL A 289 -8.49 3.64 -5.67
N THR A 290 -8.21 2.41 -6.12
CA THR A 290 -9.26 1.40 -6.33
C THR A 290 -10.10 1.19 -5.07
N VAL A 291 -9.48 1.07 -3.90
CA VAL A 291 -10.20 0.92 -2.62
C VAL A 291 -11.02 2.18 -2.32
N LEU A 292 -10.39 3.36 -2.40
CA LEU A 292 -11.06 4.65 -2.11
C LEU A 292 -12.29 4.86 -3.00
N GLN A 293 -12.23 4.47 -4.26
CA GLN A 293 -13.29 4.63 -5.27
C GLN A 293 -14.30 3.46 -5.24
N GLY A 294 -14.49 2.80 -4.10
CA GLY A 294 -15.49 1.75 -3.95
C GLY A 294 -15.24 0.51 -4.80
N GLY A 295 -13.98 0.20 -5.05
CA GLY A 295 -13.56 -0.94 -5.86
C GLY A 295 -13.40 -0.63 -7.35
N LYS A 296 -13.53 0.62 -7.77
CA LYS A 296 -13.32 1.04 -9.17
C LYS A 296 -11.90 1.54 -9.40
N TYR A 297 -11.35 1.20 -10.55
CA TYR A 297 -10.18 1.86 -11.13
C TYR A 297 -10.55 2.37 -12.53
N HIS A 298 -10.52 3.68 -12.71
CA HIS A 298 -11.21 4.36 -13.82
C HIS A 298 -12.68 3.91 -13.92
N ASP A 299 -13.13 3.51 -15.08
CA ASP A 299 -14.51 3.06 -15.32
C ASP A 299 -14.72 1.56 -15.05
N GLN A 300 -13.64 0.83 -14.72
CA GLN A 300 -13.70 -0.61 -14.49
C GLN A 300 -13.96 -0.91 -13.00
N GLN A 301 -15.01 -1.69 -12.71
CA GLN A 301 -15.24 -2.25 -11.38
C GLN A 301 -14.26 -3.43 -11.17
N LEU A 302 -13.23 -3.25 -10.35
CA LEU A 302 -12.24 -4.28 -10.04
C LEU A 302 -12.66 -5.13 -8.85
N LEU A 303 -13.11 -4.50 -7.77
CA LEU A 303 -13.54 -5.22 -6.57
C LEU A 303 -15.07 -5.19 -6.49
N HIS A 304 -15.67 -6.25 -5.97
CA HIS A 304 -17.11 -6.29 -5.74
C HIS A 304 -17.56 -5.09 -4.89
N PRO A 305 -18.57 -4.27 -5.31
CA PRO A 305 -18.95 -3.04 -4.61
C PRO A 305 -19.33 -3.26 -3.15
N GLY A 306 -20.09 -4.32 -2.85
CA GLY A 306 -20.45 -4.68 -1.47
C GLY A 306 -19.24 -5.03 -0.61
N TYR A 307 -18.22 -5.67 -1.19
CA TYR A 307 -16.98 -5.98 -0.49
C TYR A 307 -16.11 -4.73 -0.25
N ALA A 308 -16.00 -3.86 -1.25
CA ALA A 308 -15.31 -2.58 -1.10
C ALA A 308 -15.98 -1.70 -0.02
N LYS A 309 -17.33 -1.73 0.05
CA LYS A 309 -18.08 -1.06 1.13
C LYS A 309 -17.71 -1.63 2.50
N LEU A 310 -17.59 -2.96 2.65
CA LEU A 310 -17.15 -3.57 3.91
C LEU A 310 -15.75 -3.14 4.33
N ILE A 311 -14.81 -3.02 3.37
CA ILE A 311 -13.47 -2.49 3.64
C ILE A 311 -13.55 -1.04 4.14
N LEU A 312 -14.39 -0.22 3.53
CA LEU A 312 -14.52 1.22 3.83
C LEU A 312 -15.39 1.49 5.07
N ASP A 313 -16.28 0.56 5.45
CA ASP A 313 -17.21 0.75 6.55
C ASP A 313 -16.49 0.83 7.90
N ARG A 314 -16.63 2.00 8.55
CA ARG A 314 -15.95 2.33 9.80
C ARG A 314 -16.83 2.17 11.04
N ASP A 315 -18.14 2.14 10.85
CA ASP A 315 -19.07 2.31 11.95
C ASP A 315 -19.39 1.01 12.67
N LYS A 316 -19.28 -0.12 11.97
CA LYS A 316 -19.62 -1.44 12.51
C LYS A 316 -18.47 -2.22 13.13
N GLY A 317 -17.25 -1.67 13.11
CA GLY A 317 -16.06 -2.39 13.57
C GLY A 317 -15.66 -3.58 12.68
N GLU A 318 -16.36 -3.78 11.56
CA GLU A 318 -16.15 -4.88 10.62
C GLU A 318 -15.15 -4.54 9.50
N GLY A 319 -14.80 -3.26 9.35
CA GLY A 319 -13.97 -2.77 8.26
C GLY A 319 -12.50 -3.14 8.33
N TYR A 320 -12.13 -4.22 9.01
CA TYR A 320 -10.73 -4.60 9.11
C TYR A 320 -10.22 -5.24 7.81
N PHE A 321 -10.74 -6.32 7.35
CA PHE A 321 -10.42 -7.02 6.10
C PHE A 321 -8.96 -6.83 5.63
N TYR A 322 -8.00 -6.87 6.60
CA TYR A 322 -6.57 -6.58 6.45
C TYR A 322 -6.21 -5.11 6.15
N PHE A 323 -7.13 -4.18 6.44
CA PHE A 323 -6.87 -2.75 6.46
C PHE A 323 -6.96 -2.20 7.89
N PHE A 324 -6.01 -1.35 8.28
CA PHE A 324 -6.05 -0.66 9.55
C PHE A 324 -6.95 0.58 9.44
N HIS A 325 -7.88 0.71 10.35
CA HIS A 325 -8.74 1.88 10.48
C HIS A 325 -8.23 2.82 11.56
N ASN A 326 -7.83 4.02 11.18
CA ASN A 326 -7.50 5.07 12.12
C ASN A 326 -8.70 5.99 12.31
N ARG A 327 -9.19 6.11 13.54
CA ARG A 327 -10.29 7.01 13.90
C ARG A 327 -9.76 8.31 14.48
N LYS A 328 -10.45 9.44 14.26
CA LYS A 328 -10.13 10.78 14.83
C LYS A 328 -9.79 10.77 16.32
N LYS A 329 -10.41 9.86 17.08
CA LYS A 329 -10.14 9.69 18.53
C LYS A 329 -8.66 9.37 18.85
N ARG A 330 -7.94 8.74 17.91
CA ARG A 330 -6.51 8.37 18.10
C ARG A 330 -5.54 9.37 17.49
N SER A 331 -5.87 9.99 16.35
CA SER A 331 -4.94 10.87 15.63
C SER A 331 -5.23 12.37 15.77
N LYS A 332 -6.34 12.76 16.41
CA LYS A 332 -6.87 14.16 16.52
C LYS A 332 -7.05 14.88 15.17
N SER A 333 -6.70 14.24 14.03
CA SER A 333 -6.58 14.94 12.79
C SER A 333 -7.54 14.48 11.68
N VAL A 334 -7.52 13.23 11.24
CA VAL A 334 -8.29 12.77 10.08
C VAL A 334 -8.55 11.27 10.18
N ASN A 335 -9.71 10.81 9.66
CA ASN A 335 -9.96 9.39 9.51
C ASN A 335 -9.29 8.85 8.25
N PHE A 336 -8.65 7.70 8.34
CA PHE A 336 -8.11 7.00 7.18
C PHE A 336 -8.14 5.49 7.38
N ILE A 337 -8.08 4.77 6.29
CA ILE A 337 -7.82 3.33 6.24
C ILE A 337 -6.48 3.09 5.58
N SER A 338 -5.75 2.09 6.01
CA SER A 338 -4.40 1.87 5.50
C SER A 338 -4.01 0.40 5.46
N GLY A 339 -3.43 -0.03 4.35
CA GLY A 339 -2.51 -1.15 4.33
C GLY A 339 -1.19 -0.70 4.95
N ILE A 340 -0.70 -1.43 5.96
CA ILE A 340 0.53 -1.09 6.68
C ILE A 340 1.50 -2.26 6.61
N GLY A 341 2.75 -1.97 6.25
CA GLY A 341 3.84 -2.94 6.24
C GLY A 341 4.99 -2.55 7.16
N ALA A 342 5.64 -3.56 7.73
CA ALA A 342 6.85 -3.36 8.50
C ALA A 342 7.89 -2.56 7.69
N GLY A 343 8.74 -1.81 8.39
CA GLY A 343 9.69 -0.92 7.74
C GLY A 343 9.11 0.43 7.29
N GLY A 344 7.81 0.69 7.49
CA GLY A 344 7.16 1.96 7.17
C GLY A 344 6.54 2.00 5.76
N GLN A 345 5.96 0.88 5.33
CA GLN A 345 5.15 0.82 4.12
C GLN A 345 3.73 1.27 4.44
N TYR A 346 3.21 2.21 3.68
CA TYR A 346 1.85 2.73 3.82
C TYR A 346 1.14 2.86 2.48
N MET A 347 -0.08 2.33 2.41
CA MET A 347 -1.06 2.60 1.36
C MET A 347 -2.31 3.10 2.06
N SER A 348 -2.46 4.41 2.17
CA SER A 348 -3.46 5.06 3.01
C SER A 348 -4.50 5.81 2.19
N ALA A 349 -5.78 5.51 2.43
CA ALA A 349 -6.91 6.21 1.83
C ALA A 349 -7.61 7.08 2.89
N PHE A 350 -7.91 8.32 2.52
CA PHE A 350 -8.56 9.34 3.33
C PHE A 350 -9.91 9.71 2.69
N PRO A 351 -11.00 8.97 2.97
CA PRO A 351 -12.26 9.15 2.27
C PRO A 351 -12.85 10.56 2.37
N GLU A 352 -12.76 11.18 3.55
CA GLU A 352 -13.26 12.55 3.78
C GLU A 352 -12.55 13.60 2.93
N LEU A 353 -11.34 13.30 2.47
CA LEU A 353 -10.53 14.18 1.66
C LEU A 353 -10.47 13.76 0.19
N ASN A 354 -11.10 12.64 -0.20
CA ASN A 354 -10.91 12.02 -1.51
C ASN A 354 -9.42 11.97 -1.91
N LEU A 355 -8.59 11.41 -1.02
CA LEU A 355 -7.13 11.41 -1.12
C LEU A 355 -6.57 10.02 -0.84
N VAL A 356 -5.54 9.64 -1.59
CA VAL A 356 -4.70 8.48 -1.31
C VAL A 356 -3.25 8.93 -1.19
N ALA A 357 -2.57 8.42 -0.17
CA ALA A 357 -1.15 8.60 0.02
C ALA A 357 -0.45 7.26 0.13
N VAL A 358 0.69 7.15 -0.54
CA VAL A 358 1.59 5.99 -0.44
C VAL A 358 2.94 6.46 0.05
N ALA A 359 3.49 5.73 1.01
CA ALA A 359 4.88 5.87 1.41
C ALA A 359 5.55 4.50 1.43
N THR A 360 6.78 4.42 0.90
CA THR A 360 7.64 3.25 1.05
C THR A 360 8.92 3.63 1.78
N SER A 361 9.46 2.71 2.54
CA SER A 361 10.70 2.94 3.27
C SER A 361 11.38 1.63 3.66
N HIS A 362 12.65 1.70 4.08
CA HIS A 362 13.39 0.54 4.58
C HIS A 362 13.85 0.74 6.03
N ASN A 363 12.94 1.20 6.89
CA ASN A 363 13.22 1.47 8.29
C ASN A 363 13.38 0.19 9.11
N LYS A 364 14.25 0.24 10.11
CA LYS A 364 14.33 -0.76 11.18
C LYS A 364 13.70 -0.16 12.44
N GLY A 365 12.50 -0.64 12.82
CA GLY A 365 11.85 -0.25 14.08
C GLY A 365 11.09 1.09 14.09
N GLN A 366 11.35 2.03 13.18
CA GLN A 366 10.70 3.35 13.13
C GLN A 366 9.58 3.40 12.09
N ILE A 367 8.62 2.50 12.22
CA ILE A 367 7.58 2.29 11.20
C ILE A 367 6.63 3.47 11.03
N GLY A 368 6.41 4.29 12.06
CA GLY A 368 5.48 5.43 12.02
C GLY A 368 6.00 6.66 11.27
N LYS A 369 7.31 6.79 11.08
CA LYS A 369 7.91 8.00 10.50
C LYS A 369 7.42 8.37 9.10
N PRO A 370 7.24 7.44 8.14
CA PRO A 370 6.67 7.78 6.83
C PRO A 370 5.22 8.26 6.90
N LEU A 371 4.42 7.74 7.85
CA LEU A 371 3.07 8.24 8.07
C LEU A 371 3.06 9.67 8.62
N GLU A 372 4.02 10.03 9.49
CA GLU A 372 4.20 11.40 9.98
C GLU A 372 4.45 12.37 8.82
N ALA A 373 5.21 11.98 7.80
CA ALA A 373 5.43 12.79 6.60
C ALA A 373 4.10 13.12 5.90
N ILE A 374 3.20 12.14 5.77
CA ILE A 374 1.88 12.32 5.18
C ILE A 374 1.02 13.25 6.05
N LEU A 375 0.89 12.93 7.34
CA LEU A 375 -0.04 13.59 8.25
C LEU A 375 0.36 15.04 8.58
N ASN A 376 1.66 15.33 8.68
CA ASN A 376 2.15 16.61 9.12
C ASN A 376 2.39 17.61 7.98
N HIS A 377 2.75 17.13 6.79
CA HIS A 377 3.10 18.00 5.67
C HIS A 377 2.02 18.11 4.59
N PHE A 378 1.22 17.06 4.36
CA PHE A 378 0.25 17.06 3.28
C PHE A 378 -1.19 17.18 3.75
N ILE A 379 -1.60 16.43 4.77
CA ILE A 379 -2.99 16.47 5.21
C ILE A 379 -3.47 17.89 5.57
N PRO A 380 -2.67 18.77 6.20
CA PRO A 380 -3.09 20.14 6.49
C PRO A 380 -3.42 20.97 5.23
N LEU A 381 -2.75 20.71 4.09
CA LEU A 381 -3.00 21.40 2.83
C LEU A 381 -4.41 21.14 2.26
N PHE A 382 -4.97 19.97 2.53
CA PHE A 382 -6.25 19.52 1.99
C PHE A 382 -7.42 19.68 2.96
N ARG A 383 -7.16 20.22 4.13
CA ARG A 383 -8.19 20.62 5.10
C ARG A 383 -8.55 22.07 4.88
N LYS A 384 -9.80 22.33 4.63
CA LYS A 384 -10.39 23.66 4.70
C LYS A 384 -10.82 23.96 6.14
#